data_efb56d11c095af1e1ae7ca41dc515f8c
#
_entry.id   efb56d11c095af1e1ae7ca41dc515f8c
#
_cell.length_a   1.000
_cell.length_b   1.000
_cell.length_c   1.000
_cell.angle_alpha   90.00
_cell.angle_beta   90.00
_cell.angle_gamma   90.00
#
_symmetry.space_group_name_H-M   'P 1'
#
loop_
_entity.id
_entity.type
_entity.pdbx_description
1 polymer ?
#
loop_
_entity_poly.entity_id
_entity_poly.type
_entity_poly.pdbx_seq_one_letter_code
_entity_poly.pdbx_strand_id
1 'polypeptide(L)'
;VLAFLSKKEISHWLSKTPIFHLLIKLFKRTVFAMQRTVCFVDFNSYFAAVEQHANPALRGKPVAVIATMTDATCCIAASREAKRFGIKTGTPVSEARGRCPGMIFVLSDAVKYMDYHRRLVALLEEEIPVEKVCSIDELYGVFTGPYAEKDKVWSIALQVKRRLAQEFGGPLTCSIGLAPTVFLAKTASDMRKPDGLMWLDAQQPGPEFFALELRDLCGIGENMHERLKRRGIRTVRQLWQATPQQLRAVWGGIEGERFWQALHGIEPVRPPVTT
;
A
#
# COMPACT_ATOMS: atom_id res chain seq x y z
N VAL A 1 16.20 -51.00 14.57
CA VAL A 1 17.48 -50.26 14.61
C VAL A 1 17.29 -48.82 15.03
N LEU A 2 16.14 -48.18 14.78
CA LEU A 2 15.89 -46.74 15.13
C LEU A 2 15.51 -46.47 16.60
N ALA A 3 15.34 -47.50 17.43
CA ALA A 3 14.84 -47.35 18.82
C ALA A 3 15.91 -46.97 19.84
N PHE A 4 17.18 -46.81 19.47
CA PHE A 4 18.30 -46.52 20.38
C PHE A 4 19.09 -45.24 20.07
N LEU A 5 18.68 -44.48 19.09
CA LEU A 5 19.39 -43.22 18.75
C LEU A 5 18.81 -42.01 19.50
N SER A 6 19.69 -41.17 20.01
CA SER A 6 19.29 -39.89 20.59
C SER A 6 18.71 -38.94 19.53
N LYS A 7 17.88 -37.97 19.95
CA LYS A 7 17.33 -36.91 19.04
C LYS A 7 18.42 -36.23 18.20
N LYS A 8 19.63 -36.10 18.74
CA LYS A 8 20.78 -35.48 18.08
C LYS A 8 21.37 -36.34 16.99
N GLU A 9 21.44 -37.67 17.22
CA GLU A 9 21.92 -38.63 16.26
C GLU A 9 20.92 -38.87 15.11
N ILE A 10 19.62 -38.90 15.42
CA ILE A 10 18.54 -38.96 14.43
C ILE A 10 18.58 -37.71 13.53
N SER A 11 18.73 -36.51 14.09
CA SER A 11 18.87 -35.27 13.32
C SER A 11 20.10 -35.27 12.41
N HIS A 12 21.24 -35.75 12.92
CA HIS A 12 22.48 -35.87 12.16
C HIS A 12 22.42 -36.93 11.05
N TRP A 13 21.76 -38.05 11.29
CA TRP A 13 21.55 -39.11 10.30
C TRP A 13 20.58 -38.65 9.21
N LEU A 14 19.46 -38.01 9.58
CA LEU A 14 18.50 -37.45 8.61
C LEU A 14 19.14 -36.38 7.72
N SER A 15 20.01 -35.55 8.25
CA SER A 15 20.69 -34.49 7.47
C SER A 15 21.67 -35.02 6.41
N LYS A 16 22.11 -36.28 6.51
CA LYS A 16 23.02 -36.91 5.56
C LYS A 16 22.34 -37.83 4.53
N THR A 17 21.03 -38.03 4.65
CA THR A 17 20.33 -38.90 3.69
C THR A 17 19.94 -38.14 2.41
N PRO A 18 20.13 -38.76 1.22
CA PRO A 18 19.69 -38.15 -0.05
C PRO A 18 18.20 -37.79 -0.06
N ILE A 19 17.38 -38.59 0.63
CA ILE A 19 15.93 -38.39 0.79
C ILE A 19 15.64 -37.08 1.55
N PHE A 20 16.39 -36.79 2.61
CA PHE A 20 16.23 -35.54 3.37
C PHE A 20 16.57 -34.30 2.53
N HIS A 21 17.64 -34.37 1.75
CA HIS A 21 18.01 -33.34 0.80
C HIS A 21 16.96 -33.13 -0.30
N LEU A 22 16.37 -34.24 -0.78
CA LEU A 22 15.29 -34.20 -1.77
C LEU A 22 14.02 -33.61 -1.17
N LEU A 23 13.65 -33.99 0.06
CA LEU A 23 12.51 -33.44 0.79
C LEU A 23 12.69 -31.96 1.08
N ILE A 24 13.88 -31.53 1.49
CA ILE A 24 14.19 -30.09 1.68
C ILE A 24 14.10 -29.36 0.35
N LYS A 25 14.61 -29.92 -0.75
CA LYS A 25 14.49 -29.32 -2.09
C LYS A 25 13.03 -29.20 -2.53
N LEU A 26 12.24 -30.27 -2.33
CA LEU A 26 10.80 -30.27 -2.64
C LEU A 26 10.05 -29.28 -1.76
N PHE A 27 10.31 -29.25 -0.44
CA PHE A 27 9.71 -28.32 0.49
C PHE A 27 10.06 -26.87 0.13
N LYS A 28 11.36 -26.58 -0.09
CA LYS A 28 11.79 -25.26 -0.58
C LYS A 28 11.11 -24.89 -1.89
N ARG A 29 11.01 -25.83 -2.85
CA ARG A 29 10.35 -25.60 -4.14
C ARG A 29 8.86 -25.31 -3.98
N THR A 30 8.17 -26.04 -3.07
CA THR A 30 6.74 -25.82 -2.77
C THR A 30 6.50 -24.49 -2.04
N VAL A 31 7.31 -24.20 -1.02
CA VAL A 31 7.25 -22.90 -0.29
C VAL A 31 7.58 -21.76 -1.24
N PHE A 32 8.58 -21.93 -2.10
CA PHE A 32 8.97 -20.92 -3.09
C PHE A 32 7.85 -20.68 -4.14
N ALA A 33 7.15 -21.74 -4.56
CA ALA A 33 6.01 -21.63 -5.49
C ALA A 33 4.79 -20.93 -4.86
N MET A 34 4.71 -20.90 -3.52
CA MET A 34 3.64 -20.21 -2.76
C MET A 34 4.04 -18.78 -2.35
N GLN A 35 5.30 -18.37 -2.56
CA GLN A 35 5.73 -17.04 -2.20
C GLN A 35 5.04 -16.00 -3.09
N ARG A 36 4.45 -14.99 -2.46
CA ARG A 36 3.72 -13.90 -3.11
C ARG A 36 4.11 -12.57 -2.48
N THR A 37 4.39 -11.59 -3.32
CA THR A 37 4.65 -10.21 -2.88
C THR A 37 3.85 -9.25 -3.75
N VAL A 38 3.05 -8.42 -3.10
CA VAL A 38 2.33 -7.31 -3.72
C VAL A 38 3.22 -6.09 -3.68
N CYS A 39 3.36 -5.42 -4.82
CA CYS A 39 3.95 -4.10 -4.95
C CYS A 39 2.82 -3.10 -5.19
N PHE A 40 2.44 -2.36 -4.15
CA PHE A 40 1.40 -1.33 -4.23
C PHE A 40 2.03 0.02 -4.46
N VAL A 41 1.62 0.71 -5.52
CA VAL A 41 2.12 2.03 -5.92
C VAL A 41 1.01 3.05 -5.77
N ASP A 42 1.33 4.17 -5.07
CA ASP A 42 0.41 5.27 -4.78
C ASP A 42 1.11 6.59 -5.14
N PHE A 43 0.59 7.30 -6.15
CA PHE A 43 1.16 8.57 -6.60
C PHE A 43 0.84 9.70 -5.63
N ASN A 44 1.86 10.39 -5.19
CA ASN A 44 1.73 11.39 -4.12
C ASN A 44 1.08 12.68 -4.62
N SER A 45 -0.04 13.09 -3.99
CA SER A 45 -0.74 14.35 -4.31
C SER A 45 -1.06 14.49 -5.81
N TYR A 46 -1.48 13.41 -6.45
CA TYR A 46 -1.48 13.18 -7.88
C TYR A 46 -1.89 14.40 -8.72
N PHE A 47 -3.12 14.90 -8.59
CA PHE A 47 -3.58 16.04 -9.42
C PHE A 47 -2.72 17.28 -9.23
N ALA A 48 -2.37 17.63 -8.00
CA ALA A 48 -1.51 18.78 -7.74
C ALA A 48 -0.09 18.59 -8.26
N ALA A 49 0.43 17.35 -8.19
CA ALA A 49 1.74 16.99 -8.75
C ALA A 49 1.74 17.09 -10.29
N VAL A 50 0.67 16.65 -10.95
CA VAL A 50 0.48 16.81 -12.41
C VAL A 50 0.47 18.29 -12.79
N GLU A 51 -0.26 19.15 -12.05
CA GLU A 51 -0.28 20.60 -12.33
C GLU A 51 1.11 21.23 -12.15
N GLN A 52 1.85 20.87 -11.10
CA GLN A 52 3.22 21.36 -10.88
C GLN A 52 4.21 20.82 -11.92
N HIS A 53 3.99 19.63 -12.46
CA HIS A 53 4.81 19.08 -13.53
C HIS A 53 4.52 19.79 -14.87
N ALA A 54 3.25 19.94 -15.23
CA ALA A 54 2.81 20.55 -16.47
C ALA A 54 3.13 22.06 -16.54
N ASN A 55 3.10 22.75 -15.38
CA ASN A 55 3.43 24.17 -15.27
C ASN A 55 4.59 24.40 -14.28
N PRO A 56 5.82 24.58 -14.77
CA PRO A 56 6.99 24.83 -13.93
C PRO A 56 6.87 26.02 -12.98
N ALA A 57 6.03 27.04 -13.32
CA ALA A 57 5.79 28.20 -12.46
C ALA A 57 5.06 27.84 -11.14
N LEU A 58 4.44 26.66 -11.04
CA LEU A 58 3.77 26.16 -9.84
C LEU A 58 4.68 25.33 -8.92
N ARG A 59 5.87 24.94 -9.40
CA ARG A 59 6.78 24.09 -8.64
C ARG A 59 7.25 24.79 -7.37
N GLY A 60 7.25 24.04 -6.27
CA GLY A 60 7.64 24.54 -4.95
C GLY A 60 6.62 25.50 -4.30
N LYS A 61 5.48 25.76 -4.95
CA LYS A 61 4.42 26.61 -4.41
C LYS A 61 3.26 25.81 -3.83
N PRO A 62 2.54 26.35 -2.83
CA PRO A 62 1.33 25.70 -2.34
C PRO A 62 0.22 25.78 -3.38
N VAL A 63 -0.13 24.60 -3.95
CA VAL A 63 -1.15 24.45 -5.00
C VAL A 63 -2.28 23.57 -4.49
N ALA A 64 -3.52 23.97 -4.72
CA ALA A 64 -4.70 23.15 -4.56
C ALA A 64 -5.49 23.05 -5.87
N VAL A 65 -5.91 21.84 -6.21
CA VAL A 65 -6.82 21.60 -7.33
C VAL A 65 -8.24 21.63 -6.82
N ILE A 66 -9.12 22.36 -7.53
CA ILE A 66 -10.52 22.57 -7.18
C ILE A 66 -11.43 22.31 -8.39
N ALA A 67 -12.68 21.92 -8.15
CA ALA A 67 -13.64 21.64 -9.22
C ALA A 67 -14.16 22.91 -9.89
N THR A 68 -14.34 23.98 -9.12
CA THR A 68 -14.87 25.28 -9.58
C THR A 68 -14.17 26.43 -8.86
N MET A 69 -14.00 27.57 -9.53
CA MET A 69 -13.37 28.78 -8.94
C MET A 69 -14.34 29.52 -8.02
N THR A 70 -14.66 28.94 -6.89
CA THR A 70 -15.52 29.51 -5.84
C THR A 70 -15.04 29.09 -4.46
N ASP A 71 -15.27 29.95 -3.46
CA ASP A 71 -14.95 29.62 -2.07
C ASP A 71 -15.92 28.61 -1.43
N ALA A 72 -17.06 28.34 -2.10
CA ALA A 72 -18.05 27.38 -1.64
C ALA A 72 -17.68 25.90 -1.93
N THR A 73 -16.57 25.64 -2.63
CA THR A 73 -16.08 24.29 -2.94
C THR A 73 -14.96 23.87 -1.99
N CYS A 74 -14.46 22.63 -2.15
CA CYS A 74 -13.32 22.12 -1.41
C CYS A 74 -12.17 21.73 -2.34
N CYS A 75 -10.97 21.59 -1.75
CA CYS A 75 -9.80 21.09 -2.44
C CYS A 75 -9.98 19.60 -2.77
N ILE A 76 -9.85 19.24 -4.04
CA ILE A 76 -9.86 17.83 -4.49
C ILE A 76 -8.46 17.21 -4.41
N ALA A 77 -7.41 18.03 -4.49
CA ALA A 77 -6.03 17.63 -4.21
C ALA A 77 -5.23 18.82 -3.70
N ALA A 78 -4.16 18.55 -2.96
CA ALA A 78 -3.25 19.55 -2.42
C ALA A 78 -1.79 19.11 -2.61
N SER A 79 -0.92 20.03 -3.04
CA SER A 79 0.51 19.81 -3.19
C SER A 79 1.19 19.54 -1.85
N ARG A 80 2.44 19.06 -1.88
CA ARG A 80 3.25 18.85 -0.66
C ARG A 80 3.42 20.13 0.13
N GLU A 81 3.60 21.25 -0.57
CA GLU A 81 3.74 22.59 0.02
C GLU A 81 2.45 23.01 0.72
N ALA A 82 1.29 22.76 0.08
CA ALA A 82 -0.02 23.06 0.66
C ALA A 82 -0.30 22.20 1.91
N LYS A 83 0.10 20.93 1.88
CA LYS A 83 -0.06 20.01 3.03
C LYS A 83 0.69 20.47 4.29
N ARG A 84 1.79 21.23 4.15
CA ARG A 84 2.52 21.82 5.31
C ARG A 84 1.69 22.83 6.08
N PHE A 85 0.67 23.43 5.44
CA PHE A 85 -0.31 24.32 6.08
C PHE A 85 -1.57 23.58 6.56
N GLY A 86 -1.53 22.23 6.59
CA GLY A 86 -2.67 21.40 6.98
C GLY A 86 -3.77 21.31 5.94
N ILE A 87 -3.52 21.75 4.69
CA ILE A 87 -4.48 21.72 3.60
C ILE A 87 -4.41 20.33 2.92
N LYS A 88 -5.55 19.68 2.80
CA LYS A 88 -5.69 18.33 2.23
C LYS A 88 -6.96 18.21 1.40
N THR A 89 -7.17 17.08 0.76
CA THR A 89 -8.43 16.75 0.09
C THR A 89 -9.60 16.93 1.06
N GLY A 90 -10.65 17.61 0.61
CA GLY A 90 -11.82 17.94 1.41
C GLY A 90 -11.70 19.25 2.21
N THR A 91 -10.52 19.90 2.28
CA THR A 91 -10.40 21.23 2.94
C THR A 91 -11.19 22.28 2.16
N PRO A 92 -12.12 23.03 2.80
CA PRO A 92 -12.84 24.11 2.15
C PRO A 92 -11.89 25.18 1.57
N VAL A 93 -12.20 25.74 0.41
CA VAL A 93 -11.37 26.76 -0.25
C VAL A 93 -11.22 28.00 0.63
N SER A 94 -12.29 28.46 1.28
CA SER A 94 -12.26 29.60 2.23
C SER A 94 -11.27 29.33 3.37
N GLU A 95 -11.27 28.13 3.93
CA GLU A 95 -10.36 27.72 4.99
C GLU A 95 -8.90 27.63 4.49
N ALA A 96 -8.70 27.05 3.28
CA ALA A 96 -7.38 26.97 2.67
C ALA A 96 -6.75 28.35 2.43
N ARG A 97 -7.54 29.35 1.99
CA ARG A 97 -7.09 30.75 1.86
C ARG A 97 -6.66 31.35 3.20
N GLY A 98 -7.43 31.11 4.25
CA GLY A 98 -7.10 31.59 5.60
C GLY A 98 -5.83 30.98 6.16
N ARG A 99 -5.61 29.67 5.91
CA ARG A 99 -4.40 28.96 6.37
C ARG A 99 -3.14 29.30 5.56
N CYS A 100 -3.30 29.58 4.28
CA CYS A 100 -2.20 29.90 3.37
C CYS A 100 -2.59 31.03 2.40
N PRO A 101 -2.30 32.29 2.74
CA PRO A 101 -2.63 33.45 1.88
C PRO A 101 -2.00 33.41 0.49
N GLY A 102 -0.84 32.72 0.35
CA GLY A 102 -0.15 32.48 -0.93
C GLY A 102 -0.62 31.26 -1.71
N MET A 103 -1.77 30.65 -1.36
CA MET A 103 -2.30 29.46 -2.02
C MET A 103 -2.70 29.75 -3.47
N ILE A 104 -2.24 28.88 -4.36
CA ILE A 104 -2.63 28.92 -5.78
C ILE A 104 -3.70 27.86 -6.00
N PHE A 105 -4.87 28.30 -6.48
CA PHE A 105 -5.95 27.40 -6.84
C PHE A 105 -5.95 27.18 -8.35
N VAL A 106 -6.03 25.90 -8.76
CA VAL A 106 -6.07 25.49 -10.16
C VAL A 106 -7.35 24.71 -10.41
N LEU A 107 -8.03 24.99 -11.52
CA LEU A 107 -9.19 24.19 -11.94
C LEU A 107 -8.75 22.80 -12.33
N SER A 108 -9.55 21.80 -11.97
CA SER A 108 -9.32 20.42 -12.34
C SER A 108 -9.42 20.22 -13.86
N ASP A 109 -8.50 19.45 -14.41
CA ASP A 109 -8.45 19.07 -15.84
C ASP A 109 -8.42 17.53 -15.96
N ALA A 110 -9.59 16.94 -16.10
CA ALA A 110 -9.74 15.48 -16.16
C ALA A 110 -9.02 14.86 -17.36
N VAL A 111 -8.97 15.56 -18.51
CA VAL A 111 -8.29 15.07 -19.71
C VAL A 111 -6.78 14.97 -19.47
N LYS A 112 -6.19 16.03 -18.91
CA LYS A 112 -4.78 16.07 -18.52
C LYS A 112 -4.45 14.94 -17.55
N TYR A 113 -5.25 14.77 -16.48
CA TYR A 113 -5.00 13.74 -15.48
C TYR A 113 -5.09 12.34 -16.06
N MET A 114 -6.04 12.07 -16.95
CA MET A 114 -6.14 10.79 -17.65
C MET A 114 -4.97 10.52 -18.60
N ASP A 115 -4.44 11.54 -19.27
CA ASP A 115 -3.25 11.41 -20.10
C ASP A 115 -2.03 11.02 -19.26
N TYR A 116 -1.77 11.74 -18.17
CA TYR A 116 -0.69 11.40 -17.24
C TYR A 116 -0.86 9.99 -16.64
N HIS A 117 -2.09 9.65 -16.27
CA HIS A 117 -2.39 8.31 -15.75
C HIS A 117 -1.98 7.21 -16.73
N ARG A 118 -2.38 7.33 -18.01
CA ARG A 118 -2.02 6.33 -19.05
C ARG A 118 -0.50 6.19 -19.20
N ARG A 119 0.21 7.30 -19.22
CA ARG A 119 1.68 7.31 -19.33
C ARG A 119 2.35 6.68 -18.11
N LEU A 120 1.86 6.96 -16.91
CA LEU A 120 2.36 6.39 -15.67
C LEU A 120 2.07 4.90 -15.57
N VAL A 121 0.88 4.46 -15.96
CA VAL A 121 0.54 3.03 -15.99
C VAL A 121 1.44 2.30 -17.00
N ALA A 122 1.61 2.82 -18.21
CA ALA A 122 2.47 2.22 -19.24
C ALA A 122 3.92 2.07 -18.75
N LEU A 123 4.48 3.10 -18.08
CA LEU A 123 5.82 3.02 -17.48
C LEU A 123 5.88 1.91 -16.41
N LEU A 124 4.85 1.77 -15.58
CA LEU A 124 4.83 0.77 -14.52
C LEU A 124 4.66 -0.65 -15.06
N GLU A 125 3.89 -0.85 -16.13
CA GLU A 125 3.71 -2.15 -16.79
C GLU A 125 5.02 -2.71 -17.38
N GLU A 126 5.99 -1.86 -17.69
CA GLU A 126 7.33 -2.30 -18.10
C GLU A 126 8.18 -2.83 -16.95
N GLU A 127 7.90 -2.43 -15.71
CA GLU A 127 8.71 -2.72 -14.53
C GLU A 127 8.08 -3.76 -13.60
N ILE A 128 6.75 -3.75 -13.47
CA ILE A 128 6.02 -4.61 -12.54
C ILE A 128 4.89 -5.34 -13.26
N PRO A 129 4.58 -6.58 -12.86
CA PRO A 129 3.41 -7.32 -13.37
C PRO A 129 2.12 -6.72 -12.80
N VAL A 130 1.61 -5.65 -13.42
CA VAL A 130 0.40 -4.95 -12.97
C VAL A 130 -0.78 -5.92 -12.98
N GLU A 131 -1.36 -6.14 -11.82
CA GLU A 131 -2.53 -6.99 -11.61
C GLU A 131 -3.82 -6.17 -11.69
N LYS A 132 -3.78 -4.96 -11.09
CA LYS A 132 -4.97 -4.10 -11.02
C LYS A 132 -4.62 -2.63 -10.87
N VAL A 133 -5.29 -1.80 -11.66
CA VAL A 133 -5.41 -0.36 -11.46
C VAL A 133 -6.61 -0.12 -10.53
N CYS A 134 -6.36 0.45 -9.34
CA CYS A 134 -7.36 0.65 -8.30
C CYS A 134 -8.08 1.99 -8.44
N SER A 135 -7.32 3.03 -8.81
CA SER A 135 -7.82 4.40 -9.02
C SER A 135 -6.94 5.12 -10.05
N ILE A 136 -7.15 6.41 -10.24
CA ILE A 136 -6.33 7.24 -11.13
C ILE A 136 -4.89 7.42 -10.64
N ASP A 137 -4.64 7.18 -9.35
CA ASP A 137 -3.37 7.38 -8.65
C ASP A 137 -2.87 6.15 -7.89
N GLU A 138 -3.58 5.02 -7.98
CA GLU A 138 -3.23 3.79 -7.27
C GLU A 138 -3.31 2.56 -8.16
N LEU A 139 -2.30 1.72 -8.10
CA LEU A 139 -2.29 0.40 -8.73
C LEU A 139 -1.41 -0.57 -7.94
N TYR A 140 -1.55 -1.85 -8.21
CA TYR A 140 -0.63 -2.84 -7.68
C TYR A 140 -0.28 -3.92 -8.71
N GLY A 141 0.91 -4.46 -8.56
CA GLY A 141 1.38 -5.66 -9.23
C GLY A 141 1.67 -6.78 -8.24
N VAL A 142 1.71 -8.01 -8.74
CA VAL A 142 1.90 -9.22 -7.92
C VAL A 142 3.06 -10.03 -8.45
N PHE A 143 4.09 -10.18 -7.63
CA PHE A 143 5.21 -11.07 -7.88
C PHE A 143 4.96 -12.42 -7.21
N THR A 144 5.32 -13.53 -7.90
CA THR A 144 5.14 -14.90 -7.39
C THR A 144 6.40 -15.71 -7.54
N GLY A 145 6.53 -16.77 -6.71
CA GLY A 145 7.65 -17.70 -6.76
C GLY A 145 9.00 -17.00 -6.60
N PRO A 146 10.01 -17.33 -7.44
CA PRO A 146 11.36 -16.76 -7.34
C PRO A 146 11.44 -15.24 -7.52
N TYR A 147 10.44 -14.65 -8.11
CA TYR A 147 10.37 -13.19 -8.33
C TYR A 147 9.78 -12.44 -7.13
N ALA A 148 9.16 -13.15 -6.19
CA ALA A 148 8.56 -12.56 -4.98
C ALA A 148 9.56 -12.33 -3.83
N GLU A 149 10.85 -12.66 -4.03
CA GLU A 149 11.89 -12.42 -3.03
C GLU A 149 12.02 -10.95 -2.70
N LYS A 150 12.15 -10.65 -1.40
CA LYS A 150 12.21 -9.28 -0.86
C LYS A 150 13.22 -8.40 -1.60
N ASP A 151 14.47 -8.86 -1.72
CA ASP A 151 15.55 -8.04 -2.30
C ASP A 151 15.33 -7.75 -3.78
N LYS A 152 14.75 -8.72 -4.52
CA LYS A 152 14.39 -8.54 -5.93
C LYS A 152 13.29 -7.50 -6.10
N VAL A 153 12.17 -7.68 -5.37
CA VAL A 153 11.03 -6.75 -5.48
C VAL A 153 11.42 -5.36 -4.97
N TRP A 154 12.26 -5.29 -3.94
CA TRP A 154 12.82 -4.02 -3.46
C TRP A 154 13.64 -3.30 -4.53
N SER A 155 14.50 -4.03 -5.22
CA SER A 155 15.32 -3.47 -6.33
C SER A 155 14.45 -2.97 -7.48
N ILE A 156 13.39 -3.71 -7.84
CA ILE A 156 12.43 -3.31 -8.86
C ILE A 156 11.68 -2.04 -8.42
N ALA A 157 11.23 -1.96 -7.16
CA ALA A 157 10.57 -0.78 -6.63
C ALA A 157 11.48 0.47 -6.67
N LEU A 158 12.77 0.32 -6.37
CA LEU A 158 13.76 1.40 -6.54
C LEU A 158 13.95 1.78 -8.02
N GLN A 159 13.89 0.82 -8.93
CA GLN A 159 13.97 1.08 -10.36
C GLN A 159 12.75 1.86 -10.85
N VAL A 160 11.55 1.49 -10.44
CA VAL A 160 10.31 2.25 -10.70
C VAL A 160 10.48 3.71 -10.28
N LYS A 161 10.94 3.97 -9.05
CA LYS A 161 11.16 5.34 -8.55
C LYS A 161 12.18 6.11 -9.39
N ARG A 162 13.29 5.47 -9.79
CA ARG A 162 14.30 6.09 -10.66
C ARG A 162 13.74 6.44 -12.03
N ARG A 163 12.99 5.52 -12.65
CA ARG A 163 12.37 5.77 -13.97
C ARG A 163 11.35 6.90 -13.92
N LEU A 164 10.51 6.93 -12.88
CA LEU A 164 9.59 8.05 -12.66
C LEU A 164 10.32 9.39 -12.55
N ALA A 165 11.43 9.43 -11.78
CA ALA A 165 12.24 10.63 -11.64
C ALA A 165 12.92 11.06 -12.95
N GLN A 166 13.34 10.11 -13.78
CA GLN A 166 13.95 10.38 -15.09
C GLN A 166 12.93 10.92 -16.10
N GLU A 167 11.75 10.32 -16.19
CA GLU A 167 10.76 10.68 -17.20
C GLU A 167 9.91 11.90 -16.81
N PHE A 168 9.49 11.98 -15.55
CA PHE A 168 8.61 13.06 -15.08
C PHE A 168 9.32 14.07 -14.19
N GLY A 169 10.38 13.69 -13.48
CA GLY A 169 11.12 14.56 -12.55
C GLY A 169 10.27 15.19 -11.45
N GLY A 170 10.95 15.83 -10.50
CA GLY A 170 10.39 16.79 -9.54
C GLY A 170 9.09 16.40 -8.81
N PRO A 171 7.93 16.97 -9.18
CA PRO A 171 6.71 16.83 -8.38
C PRO A 171 6.06 15.44 -8.40
N LEU A 172 6.16 14.72 -9.52
CA LEU A 172 5.55 13.40 -9.68
C LEU A 172 6.40 12.32 -9.02
N THR A 173 5.97 11.89 -7.86
CA THR A 173 6.60 10.80 -7.10
C THR A 173 5.53 9.83 -6.62
N CYS A 174 5.95 8.62 -6.25
CA CYS A 174 5.06 7.62 -5.67
C CYS A 174 5.61 7.07 -4.35
N SER A 175 4.70 6.68 -3.47
CA SER A 175 5.03 5.82 -2.33
C SER A 175 4.73 4.38 -2.70
N ILE A 176 5.66 3.48 -2.38
CA ILE A 176 5.55 2.06 -2.72
C ILE A 176 5.54 1.24 -1.44
N GLY A 177 4.54 0.40 -1.29
CA GLY A 177 4.44 -0.59 -0.23
C GLY A 177 4.59 -2.01 -0.77
N LEU A 178 5.40 -2.80 -0.09
CA LEU A 178 5.69 -4.20 -0.42
C LEU A 178 5.23 -5.09 0.73
N ALA A 179 4.35 -6.06 0.46
CA ALA A 179 3.82 -6.97 1.48
C ALA A 179 3.18 -8.21 0.83
N PRO A 180 2.85 -9.27 1.62
CA PRO A 180 2.20 -10.46 1.07
C PRO A 180 0.77 -10.24 0.56
N THR A 181 0.05 -9.24 1.07
CA THR A 181 -1.35 -8.94 0.69
C THR A 181 -1.51 -7.51 0.20
N VAL A 182 -2.54 -7.28 -0.62
CA VAL A 182 -2.89 -5.94 -1.12
C VAL A 182 -3.16 -4.98 0.05
N PHE A 183 -3.86 -5.44 1.09
CA PHE A 183 -4.14 -4.65 2.29
C PHE A 183 -2.87 -4.16 2.99
N LEU A 184 -1.93 -5.08 3.27
CA LEU A 184 -0.67 -4.74 3.94
C LEU A 184 0.25 -3.89 3.04
N ALA A 185 0.28 -4.16 1.73
CA ALA A 185 1.07 -3.38 0.78
C ALA A 185 0.53 -1.95 0.66
N LYS A 186 -0.81 -1.75 0.61
CA LYS A 186 -1.41 -0.41 0.68
C LYS A 186 -1.05 0.27 1.99
N THR A 187 -1.21 -0.40 3.12
CA THR A 187 -0.83 0.15 4.43
C THR A 187 0.65 0.57 4.45
N ALA A 188 1.56 -0.28 3.95
CA ALA A 188 2.99 0.03 3.87
C ALA A 188 3.26 1.28 3.01
N SER A 189 2.54 1.45 1.88
CA SER A 189 2.71 2.64 1.02
C SER A 189 2.31 3.92 1.76
N ASP A 190 1.28 3.86 2.64
CA ASP A 190 0.81 5.00 3.41
C ASP A 190 1.74 5.36 4.58
N MET A 191 2.39 4.36 5.21
CA MET A 191 3.27 4.55 6.36
C MET A 191 4.51 5.42 6.08
N ARG A 192 4.95 5.50 4.82
CA ARG A 192 6.17 6.23 4.43
C ARG A 192 5.88 7.30 3.37
N LYS A 193 4.71 7.92 3.39
CA LYS A 193 4.39 9.07 2.53
C LYS A 193 5.08 10.35 3.02
N PRO A 194 5.51 11.24 2.11
CA PRO A 194 5.55 11.08 0.66
C PRO A 194 6.84 10.40 0.15
N ASP A 195 6.78 9.87 -1.06
CA ASP A 195 7.93 9.32 -1.80
C ASP A 195 8.66 8.18 -1.09
N GLY A 196 7.94 7.43 -0.25
CA GLY A 196 8.49 6.33 0.53
C GLY A 196 8.63 5.02 -0.25
N LEU A 197 9.38 4.10 0.36
CA LEU A 197 9.42 2.68 0.00
C LEU A 197 9.46 1.89 1.30
N MET A 198 8.54 0.96 1.47
CA MET A 198 8.44 0.18 2.71
C MET A 198 8.09 -1.27 2.44
N TRP A 199 8.78 -2.17 3.12
CA TRP A 199 8.41 -3.58 3.26
C TRP A 199 7.69 -3.79 4.58
N LEU A 200 6.51 -4.39 4.54
CA LEU A 200 5.76 -4.77 5.71
C LEU A 200 5.65 -6.31 5.81
N ASP A 201 6.29 -6.86 6.83
CA ASP A 201 6.23 -8.29 7.12
C ASP A 201 4.94 -8.63 7.87
N ALA A 202 4.16 -9.56 7.36
CA ALA A 202 2.91 -9.98 7.99
C ALA A 202 3.11 -10.79 9.27
N GLN A 203 4.26 -11.45 9.44
CA GLN A 203 4.55 -12.25 10.65
C GLN A 203 5.18 -11.38 11.75
N GLN A 204 5.94 -10.34 11.35
CA GLN A 204 6.61 -9.41 12.24
C GLN A 204 6.45 -7.97 11.74
N PRO A 205 5.24 -7.37 11.85
CA PRO A 205 4.96 -6.06 11.26
C PRO A 205 5.80 -4.91 11.82
N GLY A 206 6.43 -5.12 12.98
CA GLY A 206 7.27 -4.12 13.63
C GLY A 206 6.51 -3.06 14.43
N PRO A 207 7.25 -2.26 15.24
CA PRO A 207 6.64 -1.28 16.16
C PRO A 207 5.93 -0.14 15.40
N GLU A 208 6.43 0.28 14.24
CA GLU A 208 5.84 1.37 13.44
C GLU A 208 4.41 1.03 12.98
N PHE A 209 4.16 -0.22 12.58
CA PHE A 209 2.82 -0.68 12.22
C PHE A 209 1.86 -0.65 13.41
N PHE A 210 2.31 -1.08 14.59
CA PHE A 210 1.50 -1.07 15.80
C PHE A 210 1.30 0.32 16.41
N ALA A 211 2.06 1.32 15.96
CA ALA A 211 1.90 2.72 16.34
C ALA A 211 0.86 3.47 15.50
N LEU A 212 0.38 2.87 14.40
CA LEU A 212 -0.70 3.43 13.60
C LEU A 212 -1.99 3.52 14.40
N GLU A 213 -2.81 4.50 14.08
CA GLU A 213 -4.20 4.53 14.52
C GLU A 213 -5.05 3.55 13.70
N LEU A 214 -6.16 3.06 14.27
CA LEU A 214 -7.06 2.15 13.54
C LEU A 214 -7.57 2.77 12.23
N ARG A 215 -7.74 4.09 12.19
CA ARG A 215 -8.25 4.82 11.03
C ARG A 215 -7.21 5.02 9.93
N ASP A 216 -5.93 4.77 10.22
CA ASP A 216 -4.88 4.77 9.20
C ASP A 216 -4.92 3.51 8.34
N LEU A 217 -5.64 2.48 8.81
CA LEU A 217 -5.78 1.22 8.07
C LEU A 217 -6.89 1.31 7.03
N CYS A 218 -6.57 0.92 5.80
CA CYS A 218 -7.53 0.88 4.69
C CYS A 218 -8.79 0.06 5.07
N GLY A 219 -9.98 0.64 4.81
CA GLY A 219 -11.26 0.01 5.13
C GLY A 219 -11.77 0.26 6.55
N ILE A 220 -11.03 0.98 7.41
CA ILE A 220 -11.49 1.41 8.73
C ILE A 220 -11.85 2.89 8.72
N GLY A 221 -13.05 3.21 8.23
CA GLY A 221 -13.64 4.55 8.38
C GLY A 221 -14.26 4.77 9.78
N GLU A 222 -14.86 5.95 10.00
CA GLU A 222 -15.45 6.34 11.29
C GLU A 222 -16.38 5.28 11.88
N ASN A 223 -17.34 4.80 11.07
CA ASN A 223 -18.33 3.83 11.54
C ASN A 223 -17.69 2.49 11.96
N MET A 224 -16.68 2.03 11.23
CA MET A 224 -15.99 0.79 11.58
C MET A 224 -15.12 0.99 12.84
N HIS A 225 -14.46 2.12 12.96
CA HIS A 225 -13.69 2.50 14.14
C HIS A 225 -14.56 2.48 15.41
N GLU A 226 -15.78 3.07 15.37
CA GLU A 226 -16.73 3.02 16.49
C GLU A 226 -17.21 1.60 16.80
N ARG A 227 -17.42 0.76 15.78
CA ARG A 227 -17.77 -0.65 15.98
C ARG A 227 -16.67 -1.44 16.67
N LEU A 228 -15.41 -1.21 16.27
CA LEU A 228 -14.22 -1.81 16.90
C LEU A 228 -14.10 -1.38 18.37
N LYS A 229 -14.24 -0.09 18.65
CA LYS A 229 -14.22 0.46 20.03
C LYS A 229 -15.26 -0.18 20.94
N ARG A 230 -16.52 -0.33 20.46
CA ARG A 230 -17.59 -0.99 21.22
C ARG A 230 -17.28 -2.44 21.57
N ARG A 231 -16.39 -3.09 20.82
CA ARG A 231 -15.90 -4.46 21.05
C ARG A 231 -14.57 -4.52 21.80
N GLY A 232 -14.10 -3.38 22.33
CA GLY A 232 -12.86 -3.29 23.10
C GLY A 232 -11.56 -3.25 22.27
N ILE A 233 -11.68 -3.17 20.92
CA ILE A 233 -10.52 -3.07 20.01
C ILE A 233 -10.26 -1.59 19.75
N ARG A 234 -9.20 -1.05 20.35
CA ARG A 234 -8.86 0.39 20.30
C ARG A 234 -7.52 0.69 19.66
N THR A 235 -6.68 -0.32 19.44
CA THR A 235 -5.33 -0.17 18.86
C THR A 235 -5.12 -1.19 17.75
N VAL A 236 -4.18 -0.89 16.83
CA VAL A 236 -3.79 -1.81 15.77
C VAL A 236 -3.24 -3.12 16.35
N ARG A 237 -2.54 -3.08 17.48
CA ARG A 237 -2.06 -4.27 18.17
C ARG A 237 -3.22 -5.15 18.66
N GLN A 238 -4.25 -4.58 19.25
CA GLN A 238 -5.44 -5.33 19.68
C GLN A 238 -6.20 -5.89 18.47
N LEU A 239 -6.30 -5.13 17.37
CA LEU A 239 -6.88 -5.60 16.12
C LEU A 239 -6.11 -6.78 15.53
N TRP A 240 -4.79 -6.71 15.53
CA TRP A 240 -3.91 -7.78 15.04
C TRP A 240 -3.98 -9.05 15.90
N GLN A 241 -4.19 -8.90 17.22
CA GLN A 241 -4.37 -10.02 18.17
C GLN A 241 -5.79 -10.60 18.18
N ALA A 242 -6.76 -9.94 17.55
CA ALA A 242 -8.13 -10.41 17.50
C ALA A 242 -8.26 -11.72 16.69
N THR A 243 -9.23 -12.56 17.08
CA THR A 243 -9.52 -13.80 16.36
C THR A 243 -10.36 -13.53 15.10
N PRO A 244 -10.37 -14.43 14.10
CA PRO A 244 -11.25 -14.33 12.95
C PRO A 244 -12.73 -14.19 13.34
N GLN A 245 -13.17 -14.94 14.38
CA GLN A 245 -14.54 -14.92 14.89
C GLN A 245 -14.91 -13.56 15.51
N GLN A 246 -13.98 -12.94 16.25
CA GLN A 246 -14.18 -11.59 16.79
C GLN A 246 -14.34 -10.56 15.66
N LEU A 247 -13.47 -10.60 14.64
CA LEU A 247 -13.58 -9.69 13.50
C LEU A 247 -14.82 -9.97 12.67
N ARG A 248 -15.22 -11.24 12.48
CA ARG A 248 -16.50 -11.59 11.85
C ARG A 248 -17.70 -10.94 12.57
N ALA A 249 -17.69 -10.95 13.91
CA ALA A 249 -18.73 -10.30 14.71
C ALA A 249 -18.71 -8.77 14.60
N VAL A 250 -17.52 -8.14 14.46
CA VAL A 250 -17.39 -6.69 14.24
C VAL A 250 -17.88 -6.28 12.86
N TRP A 251 -17.49 -6.98 11.79
CA TRP A 251 -17.92 -6.68 10.42
C TRP A 251 -19.36 -7.10 10.13
N GLY A 252 -19.89 -8.05 10.90
CA GLY A 252 -21.23 -8.61 10.71
C GLY A 252 -21.29 -9.68 9.62
N GLY A 253 -20.16 -10.35 9.30
CA GLY A 253 -20.10 -11.39 8.28
C GLY A 253 -18.70 -11.78 7.86
N ILE A 254 -18.59 -12.51 6.75
CA ILE A 254 -17.36 -13.10 6.20
C ILE A 254 -16.26 -12.05 5.91
N GLU A 255 -16.62 -10.79 5.65
CA GLU A 255 -15.66 -9.72 5.41
C GLU A 255 -14.72 -9.48 6.62
N GLY A 256 -15.19 -9.75 7.84
CA GLY A 256 -14.32 -9.69 9.03
C GLY A 256 -13.25 -10.77 9.04
N GLU A 257 -13.58 -11.99 8.59
CA GLU A 257 -12.60 -13.07 8.44
C GLU A 257 -11.61 -12.76 7.30
N ARG A 258 -12.10 -12.22 6.19
CA ARG A 258 -11.27 -11.78 5.07
C ARG A 258 -10.33 -10.65 5.48
N PHE A 259 -10.80 -9.71 6.29
CA PHE A 259 -9.98 -8.66 6.85
C PHE A 259 -8.88 -9.24 7.75
N TRP A 260 -9.24 -10.20 8.61
CA TRP A 260 -8.27 -10.92 9.45
C TRP A 260 -7.20 -11.63 8.60
N GLN A 261 -7.62 -12.36 7.55
CA GLN A 261 -6.70 -13.03 6.62
C GLN A 261 -5.73 -12.03 5.98
N ALA A 262 -6.26 -10.95 5.40
CA ALA A 262 -5.45 -9.91 4.76
C ALA A 262 -4.43 -9.27 5.72
N LEU A 263 -4.85 -9.00 6.96
CA LEU A 263 -4.02 -8.47 8.04
C LEU A 263 -2.87 -9.43 8.42
N HIS A 264 -3.09 -10.75 8.32
CA HIS A 264 -2.11 -11.78 8.67
C HIS A 264 -1.34 -12.34 7.46
N GLY A 265 -1.36 -11.64 6.33
CA GLY A 265 -0.56 -12.00 5.16
C GLY A 265 -1.17 -13.08 4.26
N ILE A 266 -2.45 -13.40 4.48
CA ILE A 266 -3.21 -14.36 3.66
C ILE A 266 -4.12 -13.55 2.73
N GLU A 267 -3.87 -13.54 1.42
CA GLU A 267 -4.74 -12.84 0.48
C GLU A 267 -6.11 -13.53 0.43
N PRO A 268 -7.20 -12.83 0.79
CA PRO A 268 -8.51 -13.45 0.82
C PRO A 268 -9.04 -13.69 -0.60
N VAL A 269 -9.55 -14.90 -0.83
CA VAL A 269 -10.23 -15.24 -2.08
C VAL A 269 -11.61 -14.55 -2.09
N ARG A 270 -11.84 -13.73 -3.11
CA ARG A 270 -13.15 -13.13 -3.35
C ARG A 270 -13.79 -13.80 -4.58
N PRO A 271 -15.06 -14.21 -4.51
CA PRO A 271 -15.75 -14.69 -5.70
C PRO A 271 -15.76 -13.57 -6.76
N PRO A 272 -15.71 -13.93 -8.05
CA PRO A 272 -15.88 -12.94 -9.11
C PRO A 272 -17.19 -12.20 -8.92
N VAL A 273 -17.16 -10.89 -9.10
CA VAL A 273 -18.39 -10.09 -9.10
C VAL A 273 -19.18 -10.52 -10.35
N THR A 274 -20.26 -11.27 -10.15
CA THR A 274 -21.23 -11.52 -11.23
C THR A 274 -21.95 -10.21 -11.49
N THR A 275 -21.56 -9.53 -12.57
CA THR A 275 -22.31 -8.40 -13.13
C THR A 275 -23.59 -8.89 -13.80
#